data_1e1ee10381b15482aecada4a2170288c
#
_entry.id   1e1ee10381b15482aecada4a2170288c
#
_cell.length_a   1.000
_cell.length_b   1.000
_cell.length_c   1.000
_cell.angle_alpha   90.00
_cell.angle_beta   90.00
_cell.angle_gamma   90.00
#
_symmetry.space_group_name_H-M   'P 1'
#
loop_
_entity.id
_entity.type
_entity.pdbx_description
1 polymer ?
#
loop_
_entity_poly.entity_id
_entity_poly.type
_entity_poly.pdbx_seq_one_letter_code
_entity_poly.pdbx_strand_id
1 'polypeptide(L)'
;LLDIDKAIAIIRGTKLEAEVVPNLMKGFDIDETQAEFVAELKLRNINEEYILNRTKDIAKLEGEIAELEEILSSEDNIKKVISDELAAVNKKYVMPRRTGRIEPHEVIEVSLEPEVEEYPVTIMLSRDGYLKKMTDRVLKKATTLKYKDGDRPFIEFPSSNTHELLVFTNKSQVYKCKVAAFEDTKSAQLGSYLPTDLEMEPDESVIWVIDPEDYKADVLFVFENGRVVRVALSGYVTKTNRKRLKNAIYGGSKLLYAQVLKEDRDIALVSSDYRLMNFNTSLLKTKTTTN
;
A
#
# COMPACT_ATOMS: atom_id res chain seq x y z
N LEU A 1 -43.27 -53.30 20.95
CA LEU A 1 -44.72 -53.21 20.65
C LEU A 1 -45.48 -53.44 21.93
N LEU A 2 -46.22 -52.41 22.40
CA LEU A 2 -47.10 -52.49 23.52
C LEU A 2 -48.12 -53.62 23.28
N ASP A 3 -48.36 -54.39 24.28
CA ASP A 3 -49.49 -55.33 24.30
C ASP A 3 -50.80 -54.54 24.23
N ILE A 4 -51.39 -54.48 23.02
CA ILE A 4 -52.58 -53.67 22.76
C ILE A 4 -53.79 -54.19 23.55
N ASP A 5 -53.89 -55.48 23.73
CA ASP A 5 -54.94 -56.08 24.50
C ASP A 5 -54.86 -55.65 25.95
N LYS A 6 -53.72 -55.57 26.52
CA LYS A 6 -53.44 -55.05 27.83
C LYS A 6 -53.78 -53.56 27.95
N ALA A 7 -53.42 -52.74 26.95
CA ALA A 7 -53.79 -51.31 26.91
C ALA A 7 -55.35 -51.13 26.91
N ILE A 8 -56.04 -51.86 26.05
CA ILE A 8 -57.47 -51.82 25.96
C ILE A 8 -58.12 -52.31 27.28
N ALA A 9 -57.54 -53.33 27.90
CA ALA A 9 -58.04 -53.80 29.19
C ALA A 9 -57.91 -52.78 30.32
N ILE A 10 -56.75 -52.05 30.34
CA ILE A 10 -56.52 -50.96 31.32
C ILE A 10 -57.48 -49.81 31.06
N ILE A 11 -57.64 -49.35 29.83
CA ILE A 11 -58.58 -48.25 29.51
C ILE A 11 -60.01 -48.62 29.84
N ARG A 12 -60.46 -49.80 29.47
CA ARG A 12 -61.83 -50.27 29.77
C ARG A 12 -62.08 -50.53 31.24
N GLY A 13 -61.04 -50.87 32.00
CA GLY A 13 -61.10 -51.07 33.43
C GLY A 13 -61.08 -49.81 34.26
N THR A 14 -60.70 -48.69 33.68
CA THR A 14 -60.66 -47.38 34.36
C THR A 14 -61.99 -46.70 34.34
N LYS A 15 -62.42 -46.24 35.54
CA LYS A 15 -63.76 -45.63 35.72
C LYS A 15 -63.80 -44.15 35.39
N LEU A 16 -62.74 -43.42 35.60
CA LEU A 16 -62.63 -41.97 35.37
C LEU A 16 -61.65 -41.67 34.22
N GLU A 17 -62.03 -40.77 33.33
CA GLU A 17 -61.22 -40.38 32.20
C GLU A 17 -59.86 -39.85 32.63
N ALA A 18 -59.81 -39.03 33.70
CA ALA A 18 -58.56 -38.48 34.23
C ALA A 18 -57.59 -39.52 34.81
N GLU A 19 -58.04 -40.73 35.08
CA GLU A 19 -57.20 -41.81 35.59
C GLU A 19 -56.62 -42.72 34.48
N VAL A 20 -57.07 -42.52 33.24
CA VAL A 20 -56.60 -43.36 32.10
C VAL A 20 -55.10 -43.26 31.90
N VAL A 21 -54.58 -42.05 31.80
CA VAL A 21 -53.13 -41.81 31.58
C VAL A 21 -52.28 -42.32 32.76
N PRO A 22 -52.61 -42.00 34.05
CA PRO A 22 -51.92 -42.57 35.24
C PRO A 22 -51.91 -44.10 35.29
N ASN A 23 -53.05 -44.72 34.92
CA ASN A 23 -53.17 -46.19 34.93
C ASN A 23 -52.33 -46.84 33.80
N LEU A 24 -52.29 -46.24 32.63
CA LEU A 24 -51.40 -46.65 31.53
C LEU A 24 -49.94 -46.52 31.91
N MET A 25 -49.52 -45.41 32.50
CA MET A 25 -48.19 -45.21 33.03
C MET A 25 -47.74 -46.34 33.97
N LYS A 26 -48.60 -46.65 34.95
CA LYS A 26 -48.31 -47.75 35.89
C LYS A 26 -48.36 -49.15 35.28
N GLY A 27 -49.24 -49.35 34.30
CA GLY A 27 -49.42 -50.63 33.66
C GLY A 27 -48.32 -51.03 32.71
N PHE A 28 -47.69 -50.06 32.12
CA PHE A 28 -46.63 -50.25 31.11
C PHE A 28 -45.27 -49.70 31.51
N ASP A 29 -45.15 -49.03 32.65
CA ASP A 29 -43.95 -48.35 33.13
C ASP A 29 -43.38 -47.38 32.08
N ILE A 30 -44.28 -46.50 31.59
CA ILE A 30 -44.01 -45.48 30.57
C ILE A 30 -44.27 -44.09 31.13
N ASP A 31 -43.68 -43.07 30.48
CA ASP A 31 -43.88 -41.68 30.82
C ASP A 31 -45.29 -41.16 30.41
N GLU A 32 -45.65 -39.96 30.91
CA GLU A 32 -46.95 -39.30 30.67
C GLU A 32 -47.19 -39.08 29.17
N THR A 33 -46.18 -38.60 28.43
CA THR A 33 -46.26 -38.34 26.98
C THR A 33 -46.53 -39.60 26.18
N GLN A 34 -45.90 -40.71 26.59
CA GLN A 34 -46.10 -42.01 25.96
C GLN A 34 -47.47 -42.61 26.32
N ALA A 35 -47.93 -42.39 27.53
CA ALA A 35 -49.25 -42.87 27.99
C ALA A 35 -50.40 -42.09 27.30
N GLU A 36 -50.26 -40.79 27.12
CA GLU A 36 -51.21 -39.97 26.34
C GLU A 36 -51.28 -40.44 24.89
N PHE A 37 -50.10 -40.67 24.25
CA PHE A 37 -50.05 -41.19 22.90
C PHE A 37 -50.80 -42.54 22.76
N VAL A 38 -50.63 -43.44 23.73
CA VAL A 38 -51.32 -44.71 23.73
C VAL A 38 -52.84 -44.51 23.92
N ALA A 39 -53.27 -43.60 24.77
CA ALA A 39 -54.72 -43.30 25.04
C ALA A 39 -55.40 -42.69 23.79
N GLU A 40 -54.69 -41.89 23.03
CA GLU A 40 -55.20 -41.23 21.80
C GLU A 40 -55.09 -42.08 20.52
N LEU A 41 -54.51 -43.27 20.62
CA LEU A 41 -54.29 -44.11 19.47
C LEU A 41 -55.63 -44.53 18.81
N LYS A 42 -55.82 -44.16 17.57
CA LYS A 42 -57.03 -44.54 16.84
C LYS A 42 -57.06 -46.04 16.55
N LEU A 43 -58.17 -46.71 16.77
CA LEU A 43 -58.33 -48.14 16.54
C LEU A 43 -57.92 -48.59 15.10
N ARG A 44 -58.14 -47.72 14.10
CA ARG A 44 -57.71 -47.99 12.71
C ARG A 44 -56.20 -48.08 12.53
N ASN A 45 -55.42 -47.52 13.47
CA ASN A 45 -53.95 -47.50 13.42
C ASN A 45 -53.34 -48.70 14.16
N ILE A 46 -54.16 -49.63 14.65
CA ILE A 46 -53.73 -50.83 15.34
C ILE A 46 -53.62 -52.04 14.37
N ASN A 47 -53.77 -51.81 13.08
CA ASN A 47 -53.67 -52.90 12.08
C ASN A 47 -52.22 -53.27 11.86
N GLU A 48 -52.03 -54.50 11.39
CA GLU A 48 -50.68 -55.08 11.14
C GLU A 48 -49.84 -54.24 10.16
N GLU A 49 -50.46 -53.71 9.11
CA GLU A 49 -49.81 -52.88 8.09
C GLU A 49 -49.27 -51.56 8.69
N TYR A 50 -50.04 -50.89 9.51
CA TYR A 50 -49.60 -49.64 10.17
C TYR A 50 -48.42 -49.90 11.11
N ILE A 51 -48.46 -50.99 11.89
CA ILE A 51 -47.39 -51.39 12.81
C ILE A 51 -46.12 -51.72 12.05
N LEU A 52 -46.23 -52.51 10.96
CA LEU A 52 -45.09 -52.84 10.12
C LEU A 52 -44.43 -51.59 9.47
N ASN A 53 -45.26 -50.67 8.98
CA ASN A 53 -44.77 -49.43 8.41
C ASN A 53 -44.04 -48.56 9.46
N ARG A 54 -44.60 -48.43 10.67
CA ARG A 54 -43.96 -47.70 11.79
C ARG A 54 -42.65 -48.35 12.23
N THR A 55 -42.62 -49.69 12.28
CA THR A 55 -41.38 -50.40 12.61
C THR A 55 -40.29 -50.17 11.55
N LYS A 56 -40.69 -50.12 10.26
CA LYS A 56 -39.78 -49.78 9.15
C LYS A 56 -39.29 -48.33 9.25
N ASP A 57 -40.20 -47.38 9.60
CA ASP A 57 -39.83 -45.96 9.79
C ASP A 57 -38.82 -45.81 10.94
N ILE A 58 -39.01 -46.55 12.05
CA ILE A 58 -38.10 -46.57 13.18
C ILE A 58 -36.72 -47.09 12.77
N ALA A 59 -36.67 -48.25 12.10
CA ALA A 59 -35.44 -48.83 11.64
C ALA A 59 -34.71 -47.92 10.64
N LYS A 60 -35.44 -47.16 9.82
CA LYS A 60 -34.87 -46.16 8.92
C LYS A 60 -34.26 -45.00 9.69
N LEU A 61 -34.98 -44.47 10.70
CA LEU A 61 -34.49 -43.36 11.53
C LEU A 61 -33.25 -43.78 12.36
N GLU A 62 -33.25 -45.01 12.90
CA GLU A 62 -32.09 -45.58 13.60
C GLU A 62 -30.87 -45.67 12.68
N GLY A 63 -31.07 -46.06 11.39
CA GLY A 63 -30.02 -46.06 10.38
C GLY A 63 -29.51 -44.63 10.09
N GLU A 64 -30.39 -43.68 9.90
CA GLU A 64 -30.02 -42.27 9.68
C GLU A 64 -29.27 -41.68 10.89
N ILE A 65 -29.67 -42.02 12.11
CA ILE A 65 -28.92 -41.61 13.32
C ILE A 65 -27.53 -42.18 13.34
N ALA A 66 -27.38 -43.49 13.07
CA ALA A 66 -26.08 -44.12 13.05
C ALA A 66 -25.14 -43.53 11.98
N GLU A 67 -25.64 -43.21 10.77
CA GLU A 67 -24.90 -42.53 9.73
C GLU A 67 -24.43 -41.13 10.16
N LEU A 68 -25.32 -40.36 10.80
CA LEU A 68 -25.01 -39.02 11.30
C LEU A 68 -24.00 -39.07 12.45
N GLU A 69 -24.12 -40.04 13.36
CA GLU A 69 -23.16 -40.24 14.44
C GLU A 69 -21.78 -40.66 13.91
N GLU A 70 -21.72 -41.48 12.86
CA GLU A 70 -20.46 -41.81 12.19
C GLU A 70 -19.81 -40.57 11.56
N ILE A 71 -20.59 -39.70 10.93
CA ILE A 71 -20.06 -38.44 10.39
C ILE A 71 -19.52 -37.55 11.50
N LEU A 72 -20.23 -37.45 12.62
CA LEU A 72 -19.84 -36.61 13.77
C LEU A 72 -18.66 -37.22 14.58
N SER A 73 -18.40 -38.51 14.46
CA SER A 73 -17.36 -39.21 15.24
C SER A 73 -15.94 -38.73 14.93
N SER A 74 -15.72 -38.13 13.76
CA SER A 74 -14.40 -37.70 13.32
C SER A 74 -14.46 -36.40 12.49
N GLU A 75 -13.52 -35.47 12.74
CA GLU A 75 -13.36 -34.27 11.89
C GLU A 75 -13.08 -34.63 10.43
N ASP A 76 -12.41 -35.74 10.15
CA ASP A 76 -12.10 -36.15 8.80
C ASP A 76 -13.34 -36.59 8.03
N ASN A 77 -14.30 -37.21 8.70
CA ASN A 77 -15.60 -37.54 8.11
C ASN A 77 -16.38 -36.29 7.76
N ILE A 78 -16.40 -35.28 8.64
CA ILE A 78 -17.04 -33.99 8.38
C ILE A 78 -16.38 -33.32 7.17
N LYS A 79 -15.03 -33.27 7.12
CA LYS A 79 -14.29 -32.70 6.00
C LYS A 79 -14.58 -33.42 4.69
N LYS A 80 -14.76 -34.75 4.74
CA LYS A 80 -15.13 -35.54 3.56
C LYS A 80 -16.50 -35.14 3.03
N VAL A 81 -17.52 -35.02 3.88
CA VAL A 81 -18.86 -34.54 3.47
C VAL A 81 -18.79 -33.19 2.82
N ILE A 82 -18.06 -32.22 3.42
CA ILE A 82 -17.87 -30.88 2.86
C ILE A 82 -17.17 -30.95 1.50
N SER A 83 -16.16 -31.79 1.37
CA SER A 83 -15.42 -31.99 0.11
C SER A 83 -16.30 -32.54 -1.00
N ASP A 84 -17.14 -33.52 -0.67
CA ASP A 84 -18.05 -34.15 -1.62
C ASP A 84 -19.15 -33.17 -2.08
N GLU A 85 -19.71 -32.39 -1.15
CA GLU A 85 -20.67 -31.33 -1.49
C GLU A 85 -20.05 -30.26 -2.38
N LEU A 86 -18.83 -29.78 -2.05
CA LEU A 86 -18.10 -28.83 -2.86
C LEU A 86 -17.77 -29.40 -4.25
N ALA A 87 -17.41 -30.66 -4.35
CA ALA A 87 -17.16 -31.32 -5.62
C ALA A 87 -18.43 -31.39 -6.48
N ALA A 88 -19.58 -31.65 -5.87
CA ALA A 88 -20.86 -31.65 -6.56
C ALA A 88 -21.24 -30.25 -7.09
N VAL A 89 -21.05 -29.22 -6.27
CA VAL A 89 -21.25 -27.82 -6.67
C VAL A 89 -20.29 -27.43 -7.79
N ASN A 90 -19.01 -27.78 -7.64
CA ASN A 90 -18.01 -27.50 -8.66
C ASN A 90 -18.38 -28.16 -10.00
N LYS A 91 -18.76 -29.43 -9.98
CA LYS A 91 -19.19 -30.14 -11.20
C LYS A 91 -20.38 -29.46 -11.93
N LYS A 92 -21.30 -28.86 -11.14
CA LYS A 92 -22.50 -28.19 -11.68
C LYS A 92 -22.22 -26.77 -12.19
N TYR A 93 -21.32 -26.04 -11.55
CA TYR A 93 -21.12 -24.61 -11.80
C TYR A 93 -19.70 -24.25 -12.26
N VAL A 94 -18.86 -25.24 -12.58
CA VAL A 94 -17.49 -24.98 -13.05
C VAL A 94 -17.53 -24.14 -14.33
N MET A 95 -16.75 -23.07 -14.30
CA MET A 95 -16.48 -22.26 -15.48
C MET A 95 -14.96 -22.26 -15.72
N PRO A 96 -14.52 -22.22 -16.99
CA PRO A 96 -13.09 -22.13 -17.28
C PRO A 96 -12.50 -20.87 -16.65
N ARG A 97 -11.32 -21.02 -16.05
CA ARG A 97 -10.62 -19.92 -15.41
C ARG A 97 -10.26 -18.86 -16.44
N ARG A 98 -10.63 -17.60 -16.20
CA ARG A 98 -10.33 -16.46 -17.08
C ARG A 98 -8.95 -15.85 -16.81
N THR A 99 -8.38 -16.12 -15.63
CA THR A 99 -7.04 -15.62 -15.25
C THR A 99 -5.99 -16.68 -15.54
N GLY A 100 -4.93 -16.29 -16.23
CA GLY A 100 -3.73 -17.12 -16.39
C GLY A 100 -2.90 -17.15 -15.11
N ARG A 101 -2.15 -18.22 -14.88
CA ARG A 101 -1.11 -18.28 -13.87
C ARG A 101 0.21 -17.89 -14.53
N ILE A 102 0.86 -16.88 -13.98
CA ILE A 102 2.18 -16.42 -14.43
C ILE A 102 3.19 -16.88 -13.39
N GLU A 103 4.29 -17.50 -13.82
CA GLU A 103 5.39 -17.87 -12.93
C GLU A 103 6.12 -16.60 -12.44
N PRO A 104 6.70 -16.59 -11.20
CA PRO A 104 7.29 -15.38 -10.62
C PRO A 104 8.37 -14.71 -11.48
N HIS A 105 9.10 -15.45 -12.32
CA HIS A 105 10.11 -14.93 -13.23
C HIS A 105 9.53 -14.28 -14.50
N GLU A 106 8.25 -14.48 -14.78
CA GLU A 106 7.51 -13.87 -15.91
C GLU A 106 6.79 -12.58 -15.48
N VAL A 107 6.78 -12.28 -14.18
CA VAL A 107 6.19 -11.05 -13.68
C VAL A 107 7.13 -9.89 -14.04
N ILE A 108 6.81 -9.20 -15.11
CA ILE A 108 7.41 -7.89 -15.39
C ILE A 108 6.88 -6.95 -14.31
N GLU A 109 7.76 -6.43 -13.46
CA GLU A 109 7.41 -5.33 -12.57
C GLU A 109 6.98 -4.14 -13.43
N VAL A 110 5.68 -4.01 -13.62
CA VAL A 110 5.13 -2.83 -14.28
C VAL A 110 5.26 -1.69 -13.27
N SER A 111 6.18 -0.77 -13.55
CA SER A 111 6.20 0.50 -12.85
C SER A 111 4.83 1.15 -13.03
N LEU A 112 4.09 1.31 -11.92
CA LEU A 112 2.79 2.00 -11.90
C LEU A 112 2.96 3.53 -11.98
N GLU A 113 4.20 4.02 -12.09
CA GLU A 113 4.41 5.43 -12.37
C GLU A 113 3.94 5.71 -13.81
N PRO A 114 2.99 6.63 -14.03
CA PRO A 114 2.58 7.02 -15.35
C PRO A 114 3.83 7.48 -16.12
N GLU A 115 4.03 6.99 -17.34
CA GLU A 115 5.06 7.51 -18.23
C GLU A 115 4.82 9.01 -18.40
N VAL A 116 5.64 9.80 -17.71
CA VAL A 116 5.59 11.26 -17.85
C VAL A 116 6.30 11.59 -19.15
N GLU A 117 5.58 12.13 -20.13
CA GLU A 117 6.16 12.61 -21.37
C GLU A 117 7.28 13.60 -21.04
N GLU A 118 8.48 13.33 -21.56
CA GLU A 118 9.66 14.16 -21.30
C GLU A 118 9.62 15.43 -22.16
N TYR A 119 9.79 16.58 -21.52
CA TYR A 119 9.89 17.86 -22.20
C TYR A 119 10.92 18.78 -21.52
N PRO A 120 11.61 19.65 -22.30
CA PRO A 120 12.60 20.57 -21.77
C PRO A 120 11.92 21.70 -20.99
N VAL A 121 12.56 22.08 -19.88
CA VAL A 121 12.14 23.18 -19.03
C VAL A 121 13.35 24.02 -18.60
N THR A 122 13.11 25.28 -18.29
CA THR A 122 14.10 26.14 -17.62
C THR A 122 13.70 26.30 -16.17
N ILE A 123 14.62 26.01 -15.28
CA ILE A 123 14.49 26.21 -13.84
C ILE A 123 15.09 27.54 -13.47
N MET A 124 14.29 28.36 -12.77
CA MET A 124 14.74 29.65 -12.24
C MET A 124 14.50 29.69 -10.75
N LEU A 125 15.51 30.05 -10.00
CA LEU A 125 15.43 30.27 -8.55
C LEU A 125 15.60 31.76 -8.25
N SER A 126 14.74 32.29 -7.40
CA SER A 126 14.91 33.63 -6.85
C SER A 126 15.71 33.61 -5.54
N ARG A 127 16.17 34.78 -5.09
CA ARG A 127 16.91 34.91 -3.83
C ARG A 127 16.11 34.51 -2.60
N ASP A 128 14.81 34.76 -2.62
CA ASP A 128 13.90 34.42 -1.51
C ASP A 128 13.45 32.95 -1.52
N GLY A 129 13.92 32.14 -2.49
CA GLY A 129 13.65 30.69 -2.53
C GLY A 129 12.40 30.31 -3.35
N TYR A 130 11.92 31.19 -4.25
CA TYR A 130 10.87 30.85 -5.20
C TYR A 130 11.46 30.16 -6.44
N LEU A 131 10.97 28.96 -6.73
CA LEU A 131 11.36 28.20 -7.91
C LEU A 131 10.29 28.32 -9.00
N LYS A 132 10.70 28.67 -10.21
CA LYS A 132 9.86 28.65 -11.41
C LYS A 132 10.32 27.55 -12.33
N LYS A 133 9.41 26.71 -12.76
CA LYS A 133 9.58 25.75 -13.83
C LYS A 133 8.89 26.29 -15.07
N MET A 134 9.64 26.69 -16.07
CA MET A 134 9.11 27.31 -17.25
C MET A 134 9.43 26.51 -18.50
N THR A 135 8.42 26.28 -19.33
CA THR A 135 8.64 25.68 -20.66
C THR A 135 9.23 26.73 -21.62
N ASP A 136 9.99 26.28 -22.59
CA ASP A 136 10.59 27.15 -23.63
C ASP A 136 9.55 28.03 -24.31
N ARG A 137 8.34 27.52 -24.51
CA ARG A 137 7.23 28.28 -25.12
C ARG A 137 6.81 29.49 -24.28
N VAL A 138 6.80 29.32 -22.96
CA VAL A 138 6.42 30.40 -22.04
C VAL A 138 7.57 31.40 -21.93
N LEU A 139 8.81 30.90 -21.83
CA LEU A 139 10.01 31.75 -21.72
C LEU A 139 10.20 32.66 -22.94
N LYS A 140 10.08 32.12 -24.16
CA LYS A 140 10.18 32.90 -25.40
C LYS A 140 9.11 33.98 -25.56
N LYS A 141 7.96 33.84 -24.92
CA LYS A 141 6.86 34.80 -24.95
C LYS A 141 6.89 35.80 -23.79
N ALA A 142 7.65 35.54 -22.76
CA ALA A 142 7.72 36.34 -21.56
C ALA A 142 8.58 37.61 -21.80
N THR A 143 7.98 38.79 -21.75
CA THR A 143 8.72 40.05 -21.79
C THR A 143 9.29 40.39 -20.41
N THR A 144 8.56 40.03 -19.33
CA THR A 144 8.95 40.26 -17.94
C THR A 144 8.48 39.10 -17.09
N LEU A 145 9.26 38.77 -16.06
CA LEU A 145 8.94 37.74 -15.07
C LEU A 145 8.57 38.40 -13.74
N LYS A 146 7.47 37.98 -13.15
CA LYS A 146 7.02 38.48 -11.86
C LYS A 146 7.86 37.83 -10.72
N TYR A 147 8.40 38.67 -9.86
CA TYR A 147 9.03 38.25 -8.58
C TYR A 147 8.25 38.89 -7.43
N LYS A 148 8.51 38.41 -6.21
CA LYS A 148 8.01 39.04 -4.98
C LYS A 148 8.67 40.45 -4.84
N ASP A 149 7.98 41.37 -4.17
CA ASP A 149 8.52 42.70 -3.94
C ASP A 149 9.84 42.64 -3.18
N GLY A 150 10.91 43.20 -3.74
CA GLY A 150 12.27 43.15 -3.20
C GLY A 150 13.08 41.89 -3.58
N ASP A 151 12.47 40.87 -4.14
CA ASP A 151 13.15 39.66 -4.61
C ASP A 151 13.70 39.84 -6.03
N ARG A 152 14.68 39.01 -6.39
CA ARG A 152 15.36 39.05 -7.69
C ARG A 152 15.79 37.66 -8.16
N PRO A 153 15.94 37.46 -9.49
CA PRO A 153 16.48 36.22 -10.03
C PRO A 153 17.86 35.94 -9.48
N PHE A 154 18.17 34.67 -9.24
CA PHE A 154 19.43 34.25 -8.66
C PHE A 154 20.13 33.17 -9.49
N ILE A 155 19.43 32.08 -9.82
CA ILE A 155 19.97 30.95 -10.57
C ILE A 155 19.01 30.64 -11.71
N GLU A 156 19.55 30.36 -12.89
CA GLU A 156 18.82 29.91 -14.06
C GLU A 156 19.63 28.84 -14.78
N PHE A 157 18.98 27.72 -15.13
CA PHE A 157 19.58 26.67 -15.92
C PHE A 157 18.53 25.84 -16.65
N PRO A 158 18.88 25.22 -17.81
CA PRO A 158 18.04 24.27 -18.52
C PRO A 158 17.98 22.95 -17.76
N SER A 159 16.83 22.27 -17.81
CA SER A 159 16.58 20.97 -17.21
C SER A 159 15.50 20.21 -18.00
N SER A 160 15.16 19.00 -17.58
CA SER A 160 14.00 18.25 -18.04
C SER A 160 12.96 18.10 -16.93
N ASN A 161 11.68 18.03 -17.31
CA ASN A 161 10.60 17.77 -16.33
C ASN A 161 10.75 16.43 -15.60
N THR A 162 11.49 15.47 -16.16
CA THR A 162 11.75 14.15 -15.57
C THR A 162 12.95 14.11 -14.63
N HIS A 163 13.79 15.15 -14.64
CA HIS A 163 15.00 15.23 -13.81
C HIS A 163 14.70 15.42 -12.32
N GLU A 164 15.70 15.19 -11.51
CA GLU A 164 15.71 15.44 -10.07
C GLU A 164 16.60 16.66 -9.77
N LEU A 165 16.21 17.49 -8.83
CA LEU A 165 17.01 18.63 -8.38
C LEU A 165 17.62 18.35 -7.02
N LEU A 166 18.83 18.86 -6.80
CA LEU A 166 19.47 18.92 -5.51
C LEU A 166 19.42 20.36 -4.99
N VAL A 167 18.68 20.57 -3.89
CA VAL A 167 18.48 21.87 -3.25
C VAL A 167 19.33 21.93 -2.00
N PHE A 168 20.31 22.83 -1.98
CA PHE A 168 21.24 23.03 -0.87
C PHE A 168 20.77 24.15 0.04
N THR A 169 20.88 23.93 1.36
CA THR A 169 20.41 24.88 2.35
C THR A 169 21.50 25.40 3.29
N ASN A 170 21.25 26.53 3.94
CA ASN A 170 22.14 27.16 4.90
C ASN A 170 22.42 26.29 6.15
N LYS A 171 21.61 25.25 6.41
CA LYS A 171 21.80 24.28 7.50
C LYS A 171 22.57 23.03 7.06
N SER A 172 23.34 23.10 5.99
CA SER A 172 24.15 21.99 5.46
C SER A 172 23.33 20.77 5.07
N GLN A 173 22.08 20.98 4.69
CA GLN A 173 21.18 19.93 4.23
C GLN A 173 21.04 19.99 2.70
N VAL A 174 20.70 18.84 2.13
CA VAL A 174 20.39 18.72 0.72
C VAL A 174 19.03 18.03 0.59
N TYR A 175 18.11 18.70 -0.08
CA TYR A 175 16.81 18.13 -0.44
C TYR A 175 16.84 17.65 -1.87
N LYS A 176 16.24 16.49 -2.10
CA LYS A 176 16.07 15.89 -3.42
C LYS A 176 14.61 16.03 -3.80
N CYS A 177 14.33 16.63 -4.94
CA CYS A 177 12.96 16.79 -5.45
C CYS A 177 12.92 16.56 -6.96
N LYS A 178 11.87 15.89 -7.43
CA LYS A 178 11.63 15.69 -8.86
C LYS A 178 11.09 16.98 -9.46
N VAL A 179 11.59 17.39 -10.62
CA VAL A 179 11.07 18.55 -11.38
C VAL A 179 9.59 18.38 -11.72
N ALA A 180 9.14 17.14 -11.95
CA ALA A 180 7.73 16.81 -12.18
C ALA A 180 6.79 17.15 -11.00
N ALA A 181 7.33 17.28 -9.79
CA ALA A 181 6.52 17.64 -8.61
C ALA A 181 6.09 19.12 -8.60
N PHE A 182 6.75 19.95 -9.40
CA PHE A 182 6.43 21.36 -9.53
C PHE A 182 5.56 21.62 -10.75
N GLU A 183 4.56 22.47 -10.61
CA GLU A 183 3.71 22.90 -11.73
C GLU A 183 4.46 23.82 -12.70
N ASP A 184 4.09 23.75 -13.99
CA ASP A 184 4.61 24.66 -15.00
C ASP A 184 4.17 26.10 -14.70
N THR A 185 5.14 26.98 -14.52
CA THR A 185 4.92 28.36 -14.05
C THR A 185 4.75 29.33 -15.21
N LYS A 186 3.72 30.16 -15.17
CA LYS A 186 3.52 31.26 -16.10
C LYS A 186 4.36 32.49 -15.69
N SER A 187 4.67 33.39 -16.63
CA SER A 187 5.47 34.60 -16.39
C SER A 187 4.95 35.48 -15.25
N ALA A 188 3.61 35.55 -15.10
CA ALA A 188 2.93 36.37 -14.09
C ALA A 188 2.81 35.70 -12.70
N GLN A 189 3.25 34.45 -12.53
CA GLN A 189 3.19 33.71 -11.26
C GLN A 189 4.54 33.83 -10.53
N LEU A 190 4.51 33.71 -9.19
CA LEU A 190 5.71 33.74 -8.37
C LEU A 190 6.51 32.42 -8.44
N GLY A 191 5.83 31.31 -8.73
CA GLY A 191 6.39 29.96 -8.68
C GLY A 191 6.18 29.29 -7.32
N SER A 192 6.80 28.11 -7.15
CA SER A 192 6.77 27.28 -5.95
C SER A 192 7.69 27.84 -4.88
N TYR A 193 7.23 27.98 -3.65
CA TYR A 193 8.06 28.42 -2.53
C TYR A 193 8.74 27.21 -1.87
N LEU A 194 9.99 26.95 -2.23
CA LEU A 194 10.73 25.75 -1.84
C LEU A 194 10.75 25.46 -0.35
N PRO A 195 10.91 26.45 0.57
CA PRO A 195 10.86 26.14 2.00
C PRO A 195 9.56 25.51 2.47
N THR A 196 8.42 25.89 1.89
CA THR A 196 7.12 25.27 2.20
C THR A 196 6.95 23.93 1.50
N ASP A 197 7.26 23.84 0.21
CA ASP A 197 7.03 22.64 -0.60
C ASP A 197 7.93 21.47 -0.18
N LEU A 198 9.13 21.78 0.34
CA LEU A 198 10.09 20.79 0.84
C LEU A 198 10.03 20.61 2.38
N GLU A 199 9.06 21.21 3.06
CA GLU A 199 8.88 21.11 4.51
C GLU A 199 10.19 21.40 5.28
N MET A 200 10.88 22.50 4.91
CA MET A 200 12.14 22.89 5.52
C MET A 200 11.96 23.28 6.98
N GLU A 201 13.06 23.20 7.75
CA GLU A 201 13.05 23.64 9.15
C GLU A 201 12.86 25.16 9.27
N PRO A 202 12.36 25.66 10.40
CA PRO A 202 12.35 27.09 10.67
C PRO A 202 13.76 27.68 10.52
N ASP A 203 13.85 28.84 9.91
CA ASP A 203 15.13 29.56 9.63
C ASP A 203 16.06 28.82 8.64
N GLU A 204 15.57 27.79 7.95
CA GLU A 204 16.27 27.16 6.84
C GLU A 204 15.96 27.88 5.54
N SER A 205 16.97 28.18 4.74
CA SER A 205 16.84 28.89 3.48
C SER A 205 17.62 28.20 2.38
N VAL A 206 17.09 28.27 1.17
CA VAL A 206 17.75 27.75 -0.03
C VAL A 206 18.95 28.64 -0.37
N ILE A 207 20.13 28.05 -0.53
CA ILE A 207 21.34 28.76 -0.94
C ILE A 207 21.79 28.40 -2.36
N TRP A 208 21.44 27.21 -2.85
CA TRP A 208 21.79 26.79 -4.21
C TRP A 208 20.88 25.64 -4.70
N VAL A 209 20.72 25.55 -6.02
CA VAL A 209 20.04 24.44 -6.67
C VAL A 209 20.83 23.99 -7.87
N ILE A 210 20.97 22.69 -8.07
CA ILE A 210 21.59 22.10 -9.25
C ILE A 210 20.72 20.98 -9.81
N ASP A 211 20.88 20.71 -11.09
CA ASP A 211 20.38 19.52 -11.77
C ASP A 211 21.56 18.53 -11.91
N PRO A 212 21.57 17.39 -11.23
CA PRO A 212 22.61 16.39 -11.33
C PRO A 212 22.52 15.55 -12.60
N GLU A 213 21.45 15.70 -13.39
CA GLU A 213 21.11 14.86 -14.55
C GLU A 213 21.15 13.36 -14.21
N ASP A 214 22.18 12.64 -14.65
CA ASP A 214 22.38 11.20 -14.42
C ASP A 214 23.34 10.87 -13.25
N TYR A 215 23.74 11.86 -12.45
CA TYR A 215 24.70 11.74 -11.33
C TYR A 215 26.10 11.24 -11.69
N LYS A 216 26.48 11.21 -12.97
CA LYS A 216 27.82 10.76 -13.39
C LYS A 216 28.87 11.85 -13.34
N ALA A 217 28.45 13.10 -13.43
CA ALA A 217 29.34 14.25 -13.37
C ALA A 217 29.84 14.52 -11.95
N ASP A 218 30.79 15.45 -11.84
CA ASP A 218 31.23 16.00 -10.57
C ASP A 218 30.54 17.35 -10.32
N VAL A 219 30.51 17.79 -9.06
CA VAL A 219 30.09 19.15 -8.69
C VAL A 219 31.24 19.86 -7.99
N LEU A 220 31.44 21.10 -8.38
CA LEU A 220 32.38 22.01 -7.72
C LEU A 220 31.62 22.86 -6.72
N PHE A 221 32.12 22.91 -5.49
CA PHE A 221 31.65 23.79 -4.44
C PHE A 221 32.73 24.82 -4.10
N VAL A 222 32.33 26.08 -3.98
CA VAL A 222 33.19 27.18 -3.56
C VAL A 222 32.57 27.83 -2.32
N PHE A 223 33.35 27.91 -1.25
CA PHE A 223 32.93 28.46 0.04
C PHE A 223 33.57 29.81 0.32
N GLU A 224 32.93 30.62 1.15
CA GLU A 224 33.35 31.97 1.52
C GLU A 224 34.75 32.02 2.13
N ASN A 225 35.15 30.98 2.87
CA ASN A 225 36.49 30.85 3.43
C ASN A 225 37.58 30.49 2.42
N GLY A 226 37.30 30.51 1.13
CA GLY A 226 38.24 30.15 0.06
C GLY A 226 38.40 28.66 -0.19
N ARG A 227 37.67 27.81 0.56
CA ARG A 227 37.68 26.36 0.32
C ARG A 227 36.98 26.02 -1.00
N VAL A 228 37.64 25.23 -1.84
CA VAL A 228 37.09 24.69 -3.09
C VAL A 228 37.14 23.18 -3.01
N VAL A 229 36.03 22.53 -3.32
CA VAL A 229 35.90 21.06 -3.25
C VAL A 229 35.22 20.54 -4.50
N ARG A 230 35.80 19.53 -5.10
CA ARG A 230 35.21 18.75 -6.20
C ARG A 230 34.63 17.47 -5.61
N VAL A 231 33.34 17.21 -5.83
CA VAL A 231 32.62 16.08 -5.26
C VAL A 231 31.90 15.33 -6.37
N ALA A 232 32.02 13.99 -6.36
CA ALA A 232 31.27 13.17 -7.30
C ALA A 232 29.75 13.22 -6.96
N LEU A 233 28.92 13.54 -7.94
CA LEU A 233 27.46 13.58 -7.78
C LEU A 233 26.90 12.22 -7.39
N SER A 234 27.56 11.11 -7.74
CA SER A 234 27.22 9.76 -7.29
C SER A 234 27.13 9.62 -5.76
N GLY A 235 27.84 10.48 -5.00
CA GLY A 235 27.73 10.53 -3.53
C GLY A 235 26.34 10.96 -3.01
N TYR A 236 25.54 11.62 -3.84
CA TYR A 236 24.17 12.04 -3.52
C TYR A 236 23.11 11.02 -3.95
N VAL A 237 23.49 9.94 -4.64
CA VAL A 237 22.60 8.83 -4.97
C VAL A 237 22.25 8.06 -3.72
N THR A 238 20.98 7.85 -3.46
CA THR A 238 20.51 7.09 -2.29
C THR A 238 19.80 5.82 -2.73
N LYS A 239 20.05 4.71 -2.05
CA LYS A 239 19.39 3.41 -2.30
C LYS A 239 17.88 3.45 -1.97
N THR A 240 17.47 4.37 -1.12
CA THR A 240 16.07 4.59 -0.72
C THR A 240 15.67 5.99 -1.16
N ASN A 241 14.40 6.19 -1.45
CA ASN A 241 13.85 7.47 -1.91
C ASN A 241 13.87 8.53 -0.77
N ARG A 242 15.07 8.88 -0.30
CA ARG A 242 15.26 9.87 0.77
C ARG A 242 15.15 11.27 0.17
N LYS A 243 14.14 12.00 0.58
CA LYS A 243 13.92 13.40 0.17
C LYS A 243 14.92 14.38 0.81
N ARG A 244 15.53 14.05 1.95
CA ARG A 244 16.40 14.95 2.74
C ARG A 244 17.67 14.24 3.19
N LEU A 245 18.82 14.84 2.90
CA LEU A 245 20.15 14.40 3.32
C LEU A 245 20.72 15.40 4.33
N LYS A 246 20.97 14.94 5.56
CA LYS A 246 21.54 15.76 6.63
C LYS A 246 23.07 15.76 6.55
N ASN A 247 23.70 16.90 6.85
CA ASN A 247 25.18 17.07 6.82
C ASN A 247 25.78 16.68 5.48
N ALA A 248 25.08 16.93 4.39
CA ALA A 248 25.49 16.51 3.04
C ALA A 248 26.37 17.55 2.34
N ILE A 249 26.60 18.69 2.98
CA ILE A 249 27.49 19.75 2.54
C ILE A 249 28.30 20.28 3.72
N TYR A 250 29.51 20.79 3.48
CA TYR A 250 30.36 21.39 4.49
C TYR A 250 29.68 22.59 5.18
N GLY A 251 29.54 22.51 6.50
CA GLY A 251 28.82 23.51 7.31
C GLY A 251 29.71 24.56 7.97
N GLY A 252 31.04 24.46 7.81
CA GLY A 252 32.00 25.37 8.46
C GLY A 252 32.13 26.73 7.77
N SER A 253 31.51 26.94 6.61
CA SER A 253 31.51 28.21 5.89
C SER A 253 30.33 28.28 4.93
N LYS A 254 29.93 29.49 4.57
CA LYS A 254 28.83 29.74 3.64
C LYS A 254 29.20 29.27 2.23
N LEU A 255 28.28 28.55 1.57
CA LEU A 255 28.40 28.20 0.17
C LEU A 255 28.17 29.47 -0.68
N LEU A 256 29.12 29.79 -1.55
CA LEU A 256 29.01 30.93 -2.48
C LEU A 256 28.60 30.49 -3.88
N TYR A 257 29.07 29.32 -4.30
CA TYR A 257 28.87 28.86 -5.67
C TYR A 257 28.89 27.32 -5.73
N ALA A 258 28.01 26.78 -6.56
CA ALA A 258 28.04 25.37 -6.92
C ALA A 258 27.78 25.22 -8.41
N GLN A 259 28.54 24.36 -9.09
CA GLN A 259 28.36 24.07 -10.50
C GLN A 259 28.66 22.62 -10.82
N VAL A 260 27.81 22.03 -11.64
CA VAL A 260 28.06 20.71 -12.23
C VAL A 260 29.19 20.83 -13.24
N LEU A 261 30.21 19.97 -13.11
CA LEU A 261 31.35 19.86 -13.98
C LEU A 261 31.21 18.62 -14.86
N LYS A 262 30.92 18.82 -16.14
CA LYS A 262 30.96 17.76 -17.16
C LYS A 262 32.35 17.57 -17.72
N GLU A 263 33.14 18.63 -17.73
CA GLU A 263 34.52 18.68 -18.22
C GLU A 263 35.37 19.57 -17.32
N ASP A 264 36.69 19.35 -17.32
CA ASP A 264 37.64 20.21 -16.61
C ASP A 264 37.73 21.60 -17.24
N ARG A 265 37.78 22.63 -16.41
CA ARG A 265 37.84 24.02 -16.83
C ARG A 265 38.72 24.87 -15.91
N ASP A 266 39.18 25.98 -16.44
CA ASP A 266 39.90 26.98 -15.63
C ASP A 266 38.95 27.81 -14.82
N ILE A 267 39.31 28.05 -13.56
CA ILE A 267 38.55 28.83 -12.61
C ILE A 267 39.41 29.94 -12.06
N ALA A 268 38.84 31.14 -12.05
CA ALA A 268 39.45 32.31 -11.44
C ALA A 268 38.68 32.65 -10.12
N LEU A 269 39.36 32.63 -9.00
CA LEU A 269 38.84 33.08 -7.70
C LEU A 269 39.41 34.44 -7.37
N VAL A 270 38.56 35.37 -7.01
CA VAL A 270 38.95 36.71 -6.55
C VAL A 270 38.60 36.84 -5.05
N SER A 271 39.63 37.10 -4.24
CA SER A 271 39.41 37.35 -2.81
C SER A 271 38.88 38.78 -2.53
N SER A 272 38.39 39.02 -1.35
CA SER A 272 38.00 40.36 -0.86
C SER A 272 39.15 41.38 -0.95
N ASP A 273 40.41 40.91 -0.86
CA ASP A 273 41.62 41.71 -0.98
C ASP A 273 42.09 41.89 -2.40
N TYR A 274 41.22 41.60 -3.38
CA TYR A 274 41.51 41.70 -4.84
C TYR A 274 42.66 40.82 -5.31
N ARG A 275 42.98 39.73 -4.60
CA ARG A 275 43.93 38.72 -5.09
C ARG A 275 43.24 37.77 -6.02
N LEU A 276 43.85 37.53 -7.18
CA LEU A 276 43.38 36.60 -8.17
C LEU A 276 44.16 35.26 -8.06
N MET A 277 43.43 34.15 -7.97
CA MET A 277 43.96 32.82 -8.11
C MET A 277 43.29 32.13 -9.31
N ASN A 278 44.10 31.69 -10.27
CA ASN A 278 43.63 30.93 -11.42
C ASN A 278 44.18 29.51 -11.36
N PHE A 279 43.32 28.51 -11.57
CA PHE A 279 43.72 27.11 -11.60
C PHE A 279 42.72 26.28 -12.42
N ASN A 280 43.20 25.15 -12.94
CA ASN A 280 42.34 24.18 -13.64
C ASN A 280 41.71 23.22 -12.65
N THR A 281 40.42 22.87 -12.85
CA THR A 281 39.67 21.94 -11.97
C THR A 281 40.25 20.54 -11.91
N SER A 282 41.06 20.13 -12.92
CA SER A 282 41.78 18.85 -12.92
C SER A 282 42.77 18.70 -11.77
N LEU A 283 43.25 19.82 -11.20
CA LEU A 283 44.15 19.81 -10.04
C LEU A 283 43.40 19.43 -8.71
N LEU A 284 42.08 19.47 -8.71
CA LEU A 284 41.27 19.11 -7.58
C LEU A 284 40.96 17.61 -7.56
N LYS A 285 41.34 16.90 -6.52
CA LYS A 285 40.97 15.50 -6.35
C LYS A 285 39.46 15.41 -6.09
N THR A 286 38.76 14.57 -6.84
CA THR A 286 37.36 14.27 -6.61
C THR A 286 37.19 13.55 -5.29
N LYS A 287 36.30 14.06 -4.44
CA LYS A 287 35.90 13.47 -3.17
C LYS A 287 34.51 12.86 -3.28
N THR A 288 34.14 12.01 -2.31
CA THR A 288 32.78 11.48 -2.17
C THR A 288 31.90 12.38 -1.31
N THR A 289 32.49 13.30 -0.55
CA THR A 289 31.80 14.27 0.34
C THR A 289 32.50 15.60 0.32
N THR A 290 31.83 16.66 0.77
CA THR A 290 32.39 18.01 0.92
C THR A 290 33.32 18.18 2.13
N ASN A 291 33.33 17.22 3.03
CA ASN A 291 34.12 17.26 4.27
C ASN A 291 35.57 16.80 4.09
#